data_31abc91635aa15fae343a2da1e31388d
#
_entry.id   31abc91635aa15fae343a2da1e31388d
#
_cell.length_a   1.000
_cell.length_b   1.000
_cell.length_c   1.000
_cell.angle_alpha   90.00
_cell.angle_beta   90.00
_cell.angle_gamma   90.00
#
_symmetry.space_group_name_H-M   'P 1'
#
loop_
_entity.id
_entity.type
_entity.pdbx_description
1 polymer ?
#
loop_
_entity_poly.entity_id
_entity_poly.type
_entity_poly.pdbx_seq_one_letter_code
_entity_poly.pdbx_strand_id
1 'polypeptide(L)'
;MIRSLIFKFFFTLGLVSVCLIFLPAFVLPRKVALFGGKLLGYWSEICLNLFLSCKIEVLGKENIINNDKFFIACSHQSMFETFFLQTIFNSPVFILKKELMLIPIFGWYLKKIGSISIKRNKVTKENSSFLNDIF
;
A
#
# COMPACT_ATOMS: atom_id res chain seq x y z
N MET A 1 22.56 -2.32 -13.11
CA MET A 1 22.64 -1.10 -12.29
C MET A 1 21.83 0.06 -12.88
N ILE A 2 22.08 0.52 -14.12
CA ILE A 2 21.41 1.69 -14.71
C ILE A 2 19.88 1.52 -14.75
N ARG A 3 19.37 0.37 -15.20
CA ARG A 3 17.93 0.06 -15.25
C ARG A 3 17.24 0.18 -13.89
N SER A 4 17.89 -0.28 -12.81
CA SER A 4 17.34 -0.18 -11.46
C SER A 4 17.30 1.27 -10.94
N LEU A 5 18.26 2.10 -11.34
CA LEU A 5 18.25 3.53 -11.00
C LEU A 5 17.13 4.27 -11.73
N ILE A 6 16.96 3.99 -13.03
CA ILE A 6 15.85 4.55 -13.83
C ILE A 6 14.52 4.12 -13.24
N PHE A 7 14.34 2.83 -12.93
CA PHE A 7 13.14 2.34 -12.27
C PHE A 7 12.86 3.09 -10.97
N LYS A 8 13.87 3.19 -10.07
CA LYS A 8 13.72 3.88 -8.78
C LYS A 8 13.32 5.35 -8.97
N PHE A 9 13.91 6.03 -9.94
CA PHE A 9 13.60 7.43 -10.25
C PHE A 9 12.14 7.58 -10.69
N PHE A 10 11.69 6.84 -11.69
CA PHE A 10 10.31 6.93 -12.20
C PHE A 10 9.27 6.44 -11.20
N PHE A 11 9.58 5.39 -10.44
CA PHE A 11 8.71 4.91 -9.38
C PHE A 11 8.52 5.98 -8.29
N THR A 12 9.62 6.61 -7.83
CA THR A 12 9.56 7.68 -6.83
C THR A 12 8.85 8.91 -7.36
N LEU A 13 9.09 9.28 -8.61
CA LEU A 13 8.40 10.38 -9.28
C LEU A 13 6.89 10.15 -9.31
N GLY A 14 6.45 8.95 -9.69
CA GLY A 14 5.03 8.58 -9.69
C GLY A 14 4.42 8.59 -8.28
N LEU A 15 5.14 8.09 -7.28
CA LEU A 15 4.70 8.14 -5.89
C LEU A 15 4.47 9.59 -5.43
N VAL A 16 5.43 10.47 -5.66
CA VAL A 16 5.33 11.89 -5.29
C VAL A 16 4.19 12.56 -6.06
N SER A 17 4.08 12.31 -7.37
CA SER A 17 3.02 12.88 -8.21
C SER A 17 1.64 12.47 -7.74
N VAL A 18 1.42 11.19 -7.46
CA VAL A 18 0.14 10.70 -6.92
C VAL A 18 -0.15 11.33 -5.56
N CYS A 19 0.83 11.39 -4.66
CA CYS A 19 0.66 12.05 -3.36
C CYS A 19 0.24 13.53 -3.50
N LEU A 20 0.81 14.25 -4.43
CA LEU A 20 0.50 15.67 -4.66
C LEU A 20 -0.87 15.86 -5.33
N ILE A 21 -1.17 15.10 -6.38
CA ILE A 21 -2.45 15.18 -7.11
C ILE A 21 -3.62 14.82 -6.18
N PHE A 22 -3.42 13.86 -5.30
CA PHE A 22 -4.45 13.41 -4.36
C PHE A 22 -4.45 14.16 -3.02
N LEU A 23 -3.73 15.30 -2.89
CA LEU A 23 -3.85 16.16 -1.69
C LEU A 23 -5.30 16.50 -1.34
N PRO A 24 -6.21 16.83 -2.30
CA PRO A 24 -7.61 17.07 -1.97
C PRO A 24 -8.34 15.88 -1.34
N ALA A 25 -7.80 14.64 -1.48
CA ALA A 25 -8.38 13.45 -0.88
C ALA A 25 -8.39 13.48 0.66
N PHE A 26 -7.67 14.40 1.31
CA PHE A 26 -7.77 14.60 2.77
C PHE A 26 -9.14 15.13 3.20
N VAL A 27 -9.76 15.95 2.37
CA VAL A 27 -11.11 16.48 2.61
C VAL A 27 -12.19 15.57 2.01
N LEU A 28 -11.86 14.88 0.91
CA LEU A 28 -12.75 14.00 0.16
C LEU A 28 -12.95 12.65 0.87
N PRO A 29 -13.98 11.87 0.48
CA PRO A 29 -14.24 10.54 1.03
C PRO A 29 -13.03 9.59 0.90
N ARG A 30 -12.92 8.62 1.81
CA ARG A 30 -11.89 7.57 1.82
C ARG A 30 -11.72 6.88 0.45
N LYS A 31 -12.80 6.71 -0.32
CA LYS A 31 -12.78 6.10 -1.65
C LYS A 31 -11.79 6.77 -2.62
N VAL A 32 -11.63 8.10 -2.51
CA VAL A 32 -10.70 8.85 -3.36
C VAL A 32 -9.25 8.53 -3.02
N ALA A 33 -8.92 8.44 -1.73
CA ALA A 33 -7.59 8.02 -1.29
C ALA A 33 -7.26 6.58 -1.71
N LEU A 34 -8.22 5.66 -1.62
CA LEU A 34 -8.08 4.29 -2.09
C LEU A 34 -7.87 4.21 -3.61
N PHE A 35 -8.55 5.07 -4.38
CA PHE A 35 -8.33 5.16 -5.82
C PHE A 35 -6.91 5.61 -6.14
N GLY A 36 -6.37 6.61 -5.43
CA GLY A 36 -4.97 7.03 -5.53
C GLY A 36 -3.99 5.87 -5.25
N GLY A 37 -4.28 5.05 -4.23
CA GLY A 37 -3.49 3.85 -3.93
C GLY A 37 -3.53 2.81 -5.06
N LYS A 38 -4.70 2.56 -5.66
CA LYS A 38 -4.83 1.68 -6.84
C LYS A 38 -4.04 2.21 -8.04
N LEU A 39 -4.13 3.52 -8.31
CA LEU A 39 -3.37 4.15 -9.38
C LEU A 39 -1.87 3.95 -9.21
N LEU A 40 -1.38 4.08 -7.99
CA LEU A 40 0.03 3.84 -7.64
C LEU A 40 0.42 2.36 -7.82
N GLY A 41 -0.49 1.43 -7.52
CA GLY A 41 -0.31 0.01 -7.80
C GLY A 41 -0.10 -0.27 -9.29
N TYR A 42 -0.99 0.24 -10.16
CA TYR A 42 -0.85 0.11 -11.62
C TYR A 42 0.41 0.81 -12.14
N TRP A 43 0.74 1.99 -11.62
CA TRP A 43 1.97 2.67 -11.98
C TRP A 43 3.22 1.86 -11.64
N SER A 44 3.25 1.22 -10.46
CA SER A 44 4.36 0.38 -10.05
C SER A 44 4.52 -0.86 -10.95
N GLU A 45 3.42 -1.46 -11.40
CA GLU A 45 3.42 -2.57 -12.36
C GLU A 45 3.96 -2.14 -13.73
N ILE A 46 3.52 -0.98 -14.23
CA ILE A 46 4.02 -0.42 -15.49
C ILE A 46 5.53 -0.17 -15.40
N CYS A 47 6.01 0.43 -14.31
CA CYS A 47 7.43 0.69 -14.11
C CYS A 47 8.26 -0.61 -14.08
N LEU A 48 7.77 -1.66 -13.40
CA LEU A 48 8.43 -2.97 -13.36
C LEU A 48 8.53 -3.60 -14.73
N ASN A 49 7.45 -3.58 -15.48
CA ASN A 49 7.42 -4.16 -16.81
C ASN A 49 8.33 -3.38 -17.78
N LEU A 50 8.22 -2.05 -17.81
CA LEU A 50 8.93 -1.21 -18.77
C LEU A 50 10.45 -1.16 -18.52
N PHE A 51 10.87 -0.96 -17.27
CA PHE A 51 12.28 -0.74 -16.94
C PHE A 51 13.03 -2.02 -16.55
N LEU A 52 12.36 -2.97 -15.93
CA LEU A 52 12.98 -4.20 -15.44
C LEU A 52 12.56 -5.44 -16.24
N SER A 53 11.63 -5.29 -17.19
CA SER A 53 11.07 -6.41 -17.99
C SER A 53 10.47 -7.53 -17.11
N CYS A 54 9.98 -7.16 -15.93
CA CYS A 54 9.33 -8.07 -15.00
C CYS A 54 7.82 -8.08 -15.27
N LYS A 55 7.28 -9.25 -15.60
CA LYS A 55 5.83 -9.46 -15.70
C LYS A 55 5.32 -10.02 -14.37
N ILE A 56 4.19 -9.49 -13.93
CA ILE A 56 3.52 -9.96 -12.72
C ILE A 56 2.37 -10.85 -13.14
N GLU A 57 2.34 -12.06 -12.61
CA GLU A 57 1.26 -12.99 -12.79
C GLU A 57 0.62 -13.27 -11.44
N VAL A 58 -0.70 -13.12 -11.36
CA VAL A 58 -1.46 -13.40 -10.15
C VAL A 58 -2.21 -14.70 -10.35
N LEU A 59 -1.74 -15.74 -9.69
CA LEU A 59 -2.38 -17.06 -9.71
C LEU A 59 -3.37 -17.17 -8.54
N GLY A 60 -4.47 -17.90 -8.74
CA GLY A 60 -5.45 -18.19 -7.69
C GLY A 60 -6.40 -17.05 -7.38
N LYS A 61 -6.60 -16.09 -8.29
CA LYS A 61 -7.60 -15.02 -8.11
C LYS A 61 -9.02 -15.55 -7.87
N GLU A 62 -9.32 -16.69 -8.43
CA GLU A 62 -10.58 -17.41 -8.28
C GLU A 62 -10.85 -17.87 -6.84
N ASN A 63 -9.80 -18.01 -6.03
CA ASN A 63 -9.90 -18.39 -4.62
C ASN A 63 -10.24 -17.21 -3.70
N ILE A 64 -10.25 -15.96 -4.23
CA ILE A 64 -10.58 -14.77 -3.46
C ILE A 64 -12.09 -14.69 -3.29
N ILE A 65 -12.55 -14.95 -2.07
CA ILE A 65 -13.98 -14.86 -1.71
C ILE A 65 -14.30 -13.39 -1.45
N ASN A 66 -15.05 -12.76 -2.37
CA ASN A 66 -15.30 -11.31 -2.34
C ASN A 66 -16.23 -10.83 -1.21
N ASN A 67 -16.93 -11.74 -0.53
CA ASN A 67 -18.00 -11.39 0.42
C ASN A 67 -17.63 -11.63 1.89
N ASP A 68 -16.51 -12.28 2.18
CA ASP A 68 -16.08 -12.62 3.53
C ASP A 68 -14.94 -11.71 4.03
N LYS A 69 -14.92 -11.52 5.35
CA LYS A 69 -13.79 -10.88 6.02
C LYS A 69 -12.65 -11.89 6.13
N PHE A 70 -11.49 -11.56 5.61
CA PHE A 70 -10.33 -12.46 5.65
C PHE A 70 -9.03 -11.68 5.88
N PHE A 71 -8.03 -12.39 6.37
CA PHE A 71 -6.68 -11.88 6.53
C PHE A 71 -5.78 -12.39 5.41
N ILE A 72 -4.92 -11.51 4.93
CA ILE A 72 -3.89 -11.85 3.96
C ILE A 72 -2.54 -11.82 4.67
N ALA A 73 -1.91 -12.99 4.83
CA ALA A 73 -0.53 -13.10 5.26
C ALA A 73 0.36 -13.18 4.03
N CYS A 74 1.11 -12.11 3.76
CA CYS A 74 2.02 -12.02 2.62
C CYS A 74 3.46 -11.92 3.10
N SER A 75 4.36 -12.66 2.44
CA SER A 75 5.80 -12.46 2.64
C SER A 75 6.20 -11.10 2.10
N HIS A 76 6.48 -10.14 3.00
CA HIS A 76 6.81 -8.78 2.63
C HIS A 76 8.29 -8.64 2.31
N GLN A 77 8.64 -8.69 1.03
CA GLN A 77 10.03 -8.58 0.56
C GLN A 77 10.37 -7.20 -0.01
N SER A 78 9.35 -6.45 -0.47
CA SER A 78 9.55 -5.12 -1.03
C SER A 78 8.35 -4.21 -0.78
N MET A 79 8.51 -2.93 -1.08
CA MET A 79 7.39 -1.96 -1.03
C MET A 79 6.33 -2.23 -2.11
N PHE A 80 6.67 -2.98 -3.15
CA PHE A 80 5.81 -3.23 -4.29
C PHE A 80 4.50 -3.91 -3.88
N GLU A 81 4.56 -4.94 -3.03
CA GLU A 81 3.37 -5.69 -2.59
C GLU A 81 2.32 -4.75 -1.97
N THR A 82 2.76 -3.77 -1.19
CA THR A 82 1.86 -2.82 -0.52
C THR A 82 1.01 -2.02 -1.52
N PHE A 83 1.60 -1.64 -2.64
CA PHE A 83 0.88 -0.91 -3.69
C PHE A 83 0.09 -1.85 -4.60
N PHE A 84 0.69 -2.97 -4.98
CA PHE A 84 0.08 -3.91 -5.92
C PHE A 84 -1.15 -4.61 -5.34
N LEU A 85 -1.14 -4.99 -4.06
CA LEU A 85 -2.29 -5.62 -3.41
C LEU A 85 -3.55 -4.74 -3.42
N GLN A 86 -3.40 -3.43 -3.51
CA GLN A 86 -4.53 -2.51 -3.66
C GLN A 86 -5.23 -2.62 -5.02
N THR A 87 -4.57 -3.17 -6.02
CA THR A 87 -5.19 -3.42 -7.35
C THR A 87 -6.02 -4.69 -7.35
N ILE A 88 -5.66 -5.67 -6.52
CA ILE A 88 -6.30 -6.98 -6.45
C ILE A 88 -7.48 -6.96 -5.49
N PHE A 89 -7.28 -6.39 -4.29
CA PHE A 89 -8.27 -6.39 -3.22
C PHE A 89 -9.05 -5.07 -3.16
N ASN A 90 -10.32 -5.18 -2.82
CA ASN A 90 -11.17 -3.99 -2.67
C ASN A 90 -11.01 -3.40 -1.26
N SER A 91 -10.36 -2.24 -1.15
CA SER A 91 -10.17 -1.51 0.10
C SER A 91 -9.39 -2.27 1.20
N PRO A 92 -8.22 -2.84 0.90
CA PRO A 92 -7.44 -3.56 1.90
C PRO A 92 -6.99 -2.61 3.02
N VAL A 93 -6.98 -3.12 4.25
CA VAL A 93 -6.40 -2.46 5.41
C VAL A 93 -5.02 -3.06 5.67
N PHE A 94 -4.00 -2.21 5.71
CA PHE A 94 -2.63 -2.67 5.92
C PHE A 94 -2.21 -2.56 7.38
N ILE A 95 -1.52 -3.59 7.87
CA ILE A 95 -0.81 -3.55 9.13
C ILE A 95 0.64 -3.16 8.82
N LEU A 96 1.09 -2.04 9.34
CA LEU A 96 2.38 -1.47 8.95
C LEU A 96 3.17 -0.94 10.15
N LYS A 97 4.43 -0.66 9.91
CA LYS A 97 5.35 -0.13 10.91
C LYS A 97 4.98 1.31 11.27
N LYS A 98 4.97 1.65 12.57
CA LYS A 98 4.57 2.98 13.08
C LYS A 98 5.36 4.13 12.45
N GLU A 99 6.63 3.91 12.14
CA GLU A 99 7.51 4.91 11.53
C GLU A 99 7.04 5.36 10.14
N LEU A 100 6.33 4.52 9.40
CA LEU A 100 5.74 4.90 8.10
C LEU A 100 4.63 5.94 8.24
N MET A 101 3.94 5.97 9.39
CA MET A 101 2.93 6.98 9.68
C MET A 101 3.54 8.39 9.91
N LEU A 102 4.85 8.47 10.17
CA LEU A 102 5.56 9.73 10.41
C LEU A 102 6.00 10.40 9.11
N ILE A 103 5.98 9.69 7.98
CA ILE A 103 6.33 10.25 6.69
C ILE A 103 5.26 11.31 6.32
N PRO A 104 5.65 12.58 6.11
CA PRO A 104 4.71 13.63 5.77
C PRO A 104 3.95 13.30 4.49
N ILE A 105 2.69 13.70 4.41
CA ILE A 105 1.76 13.42 3.31
C ILE A 105 1.43 11.92 3.20
N PHE A 106 2.42 11.05 3.01
CA PHE A 106 2.22 9.61 2.85
C PHE A 106 1.60 8.96 4.11
N GLY A 107 2.10 9.30 5.30
CA GLY A 107 1.54 8.82 6.57
C GLY A 107 0.08 9.27 6.78
N TRP A 108 -0.29 10.44 6.28
CA TRP A 108 -1.68 10.92 6.34
C TRP A 108 -2.59 10.08 5.42
N TYR A 109 -2.13 9.70 4.22
CA TYR A 109 -2.86 8.77 3.36
C TYR A 109 -3.06 7.42 4.02
N LEU A 110 -2.03 6.87 4.66
CA LEU A 110 -2.12 5.61 5.37
C LEU A 110 -3.18 5.66 6.50
N LYS A 111 -3.24 6.75 7.25
CA LYS A 111 -4.30 6.98 8.24
C LYS A 111 -5.68 7.11 7.58
N LYS A 112 -5.79 7.85 6.49
CA LYS A 112 -7.06 8.07 5.77
C LYS A 112 -7.65 6.78 5.22
N ILE A 113 -6.81 5.85 4.74
CA ILE A 113 -7.26 4.53 4.26
C ILE A 113 -7.53 3.53 5.39
N GLY A 114 -7.29 3.93 6.65
CA GLY A 114 -7.56 3.10 7.83
C GLY A 114 -6.48 2.06 8.12
N SER A 115 -5.23 2.29 7.71
CA SER A 115 -4.11 1.39 8.01
C SER A 115 -3.79 1.37 9.50
N ILE A 116 -3.43 0.20 10.02
CA ILE A 116 -3.14 -0.04 11.43
C ILE A 116 -1.62 -0.06 11.62
N SER A 117 -1.11 0.73 12.56
CA SER A 117 0.32 0.81 12.82
C SER A 117 0.73 0.02 14.06
N ILE A 118 1.82 -0.74 13.95
CA ILE A 118 2.38 -1.50 15.08
C ILE A 118 3.84 -1.10 15.34
N LYS A 119 4.23 -1.14 16.61
CA LYS A 119 5.63 -1.03 17.05
C LYS A 119 6.25 -2.42 17.11
N ARG A 120 7.18 -2.75 16.22
CA ARG A 120 7.78 -4.09 16.14
C ARG A 120 8.73 -4.44 17.30
N ASN A 121 9.29 -3.46 18.00
CA ASN A 121 10.40 -3.67 18.92
C ASN A 121 10.02 -3.80 20.40
N LYS A 122 8.75 -3.75 20.75
CA LYS A 122 8.28 -3.93 22.13
C LYS A 122 6.94 -4.65 22.13
N VAL A 123 6.84 -5.72 22.94
CA VAL A 123 5.55 -6.25 23.38
C VAL A 123 5.02 -5.22 24.40
N THR A 124 4.38 -4.18 23.92
CA THR A 124 3.80 -3.11 24.76
C THR A 124 2.30 -3.27 24.82
N LYS A 125 1.68 -2.75 25.89
CA LYS A 125 0.22 -2.63 26.01
C LYS A 125 -0.43 -1.94 24.78
N GLU A 126 0.31 -1.06 24.07
CA GLU A 126 -0.12 -0.44 22.82
C GLU A 126 -0.31 -1.45 21.68
N ASN A 127 0.45 -2.57 21.66
CA ASN A 127 0.26 -3.64 20.68
C ASN A 127 -0.92 -4.56 21.05
N SER A 128 -1.37 -4.57 22.31
CA SER A 128 -2.58 -5.30 22.70
C SER A 128 -3.86 -4.55 22.32
N SER A 129 -3.81 -3.23 22.16
CA SER A 129 -4.94 -2.46 21.63
C SER A 129 -5.19 -2.71 20.13
N PHE A 130 -4.20 -3.28 19.44
CA PHE A 130 -4.30 -3.74 18.07
C PHE A 130 -5.50 -4.67 17.83
N LEU A 131 -5.79 -5.56 18.78
CA LEU A 131 -6.95 -6.44 18.68
C LEU A 131 -8.29 -5.65 18.71
N ASN A 132 -8.34 -4.55 19.46
CA ASN A 132 -9.53 -3.71 19.54
C ASN A 132 -9.75 -2.88 18.26
N ASP A 133 -8.70 -2.65 17.47
CA ASP A 133 -8.80 -1.93 16.19
C ASP A 133 -9.22 -2.86 15.02
N ILE A 134 -9.18 -4.18 15.24
CA ILE A 134 -9.56 -5.19 14.23
C ILE A 134 -11.02 -5.63 14.38
N PHE A 135 -11.55 -5.66 15.58
CA PHE A 135 -12.92 -6.07 15.92
C PHE A 135 -13.81 -4.88 16.20
#